data_00d2566a9f3367aab76be50c470ee4e7
#
_entry.id   00d2566a9f3367aab76be50c470ee4e7
#
_cell.length_a   1.000
_cell.length_b   1.000
_cell.length_c   1.000
_cell.angle_alpha   90.00
_cell.angle_beta   90.00
_cell.angle_gamma   90.00
#
_symmetry.space_group_name_H-M   'P 1'
#
loop_
_entity.id
_entity.type
_entity.pdbx_description
1 polymer ?
#
loop_
_entity_poly.entity_id
_entity_poly.type
_entity_poly.pdbx_seq_one_letter_code
_entity_poly.pdbx_strand_id
1 'polypeptide(L)'
;MGIKGISRFSRLGVPLVGAALFVAGSMMGTAAVAQDDSGEKLGATEQKGKELAFNRKKGNCLACHVIPGGDLPGNLGPSLVGVADRLGKERIRKQIWDPEQFNKVTSMPPFGKHRILTEGEIDKIVAYMMTLHY
;
A
#
# COMPACT_ATOMS: atom_id res chain seq x y z
N MET A 1 -13.48 -32.05 46.47
CA MET A 1 -13.36 -33.37 45.82
C MET A 1 -12.46 -33.11 44.60
N GLY A 2 -11.16 -33.30 44.58
CA GLY A 2 -10.28 -34.34 45.05
C GLY A 2 -10.15 -35.40 43.98
N ILE A 3 -9.07 -35.42 43.22
CA ILE A 3 -8.25 -36.61 43.06
C ILE A 3 -7.01 -36.21 42.21
N LYS A 4 -5.91 -36.30 42.84
CA LYS A 4 -4.52 -36.53 42.52
C LYS A 4 -4.32 -37.75 41.63
N GLY A 5 -3.37 -37.69 40.71
CA GLY A 5 -2.86 -38.87 39.99
C GLY A 5 -1.41 -38.56 39.51
N ILE A 6 -0.49 -38.92 40.38
CA ILE A 6 0.95 -38.94 40.14
C ILE A 6 1.30 -40.23 39.43
N SER A 7 2.11 -40.21 38.40
CA SER A 7 2.92 -41.33 37.97
C SER A 7 4.28 -40.88 37.43
N ARG A 8 5.26 -41.03 38.29
CA ARG A 8 6.67 -41.12 37.97
C ARG A 8 6.92 -42.47 37.29
N PHE A 9 7.67 -42.48 36.22
CA PHE A 9 8.49 -43.63 35.89
C PHE A 9 9.90 -43.20 35.54
N SER A 10 10.77 -43.87 36.25
CA SER A 10 12.20 -43.68 36.42
C SER A 10 12.98 -44.45 35.34
N ARG A 11 14.07 -43.82 34.94
CA ARG A 11 15.43 -44.40 34.70
C ARG A 11 15.56 -45.74 33.96
N LEU A 12 16.48 -45.70 33.06
CA LEU A 12 17.66 -46.54 32.82
C LEU A 12 18.12 -46.20 31.41
N GLY A 13 19.24 -45.65 31.09
CA GLY A 13 20.59 -45.98 31.51
C GLY A 13 21.25 -46.89 30.48
N VAL A 14 22.27 -46.40 29.83
CA VAL A 14 23.52 -47.07 29.38
C VAL A 14 23.94 -46.69 27.95
N PRO A 15 25.24 -46.41 27.77
CA PRO A 15 25.84 -45.79 26.57
C PRO A 15 26.47 -46.85 25.66
N LEU A 16 26.87 -46.49 24.46
CA LEU A 16 28.03 -47.04 23.77
C LEU A 16 28.17 -46.38 22.35
N VAL A 17 29.18 -45.56 22.20
CA VAL A 17 30.31 -45.74 21.32
C VAL A 17 29.98 -46.19 19.86
N GLY A 18 30.27 -45.34 18.95
CA GLY A 18 30.45 -45.82 17.61
C GLY A 18 30.48 -44.78 16.50
N ALA A 19 31.70 -44.47 16.08
CA ALA A 19 32.07 -44.10 14.74
C ALA A 19 31.65 -42.72 14.19
N ALA A 20 32.63 -41.86 14.18
CA ALA A 20 32.72 -40.69 13.31
C ALA A 20 32.68 -41.13 11.84
N LEU A 21 31.73 -40.63 11.12
CA LEU A 21 31.80 -40.50 9.67
C LEU A 21 31.60 -39.03 9.32
N PHE A 22 32.69 -38.34 9.06
CA PHE A 22 32.73 -37.06 8.41
C PHE A 22 32.13 -37.22 7.01
N VAL A 23 30.87 -36.86 6.86
CA VAL A 23 30.34 -36.53 5.53
C VAL A 23 30.44 -35.03 5.38
N ALA A 24 31.46 -34.65 4.61
CA ALA A 24 31.57 -33.27 4.10
C ALA A 24 30.37 -33.02 3.18
N GLY A 25 29.25 -32.59 3.76
CA GLY A 25 28.10 -32.08 3.03
C GLY A 25 28.41 -30.67 2.55
N SER A 26 28.69 -30.53 1.25
CA SER A 26 28.72 -29.25 0.59
C SER A 26 27.42 -28.52 0.82
N MET A 27 27.43 -27.49 1.66
CA MET A 27 26.35 -26.51 1.74
C MET A 27 26.35 -25.70 0.43
N MET A 28 25.58 -26.15 -0.55
CA MET A 28 25.13 -25.30 -1.63
C MET A 28 24.18 -24.29 -0.98
N GLY A 29 24.72 -23.13 -0.62
CA GLY A 29 23.94 -21.97 -0.26
C GLY A 29 23.08 -21.60 -1.47
N THR A 30 21.80 -21.91 -1.41
CA THR A 30 20.81 -21.28 -2.28
C THR A 30 20.81 -19.82 -1.92
N ALA A 31 21.52 -19.00 -2.72
CA ALA A 31 21.33 -17.57 -2.71
C ALA A 31 19.86 -17.33 -3.05
N ALA A 32 19.08 -16.98 -2.04
CA ALA A 32 17.76 -16.41 -2.26
C ALA A 32 17.99 -15.14 -3.08
N VAL A 33 17.64 -15.20 -4.35
CA VAL A 33 17.55 -14.02 -5.20
C VAL A 33 16.42 -13.20 -4.56
N ALA A 34 16.78 -12.15 -3.81
CA ALA A 34 15.84 -11.15 -3.43
C ALA A 34 15.29 -10.57 -4.72
N GLN A 35 14.04 -10.86 -5.03
CA GLN A 35 13.32 -10.17 -6.08
C GLN A 35 13.25 -8.72 -5.62
N ASP A 36 14.02 -7.88 -6.27
CA ASP A 36 13.89 -6.45 -6.22
C ASP A 36 12.53 -6.11 -6.85
N ASP A 37 11.50 -6.13 -6.01
CA ASP A 37 10.21 -5.50 -6.30
C ASP A 37 10.43 -3.99 -6.13
N SER A 38 11.01 -3.39 -7.17
CA SER A 38 11.24 -1.94 -7.29
C SER A 38 9.93 -1.16 -7.50
N GLY A 39 8.80 -1.73 -7.10
CA GLY A 39 7.59 -1.00 -6.80
C GLY A 39 7.80 -0.28 -5.47
N GLU A 40 8.12 1.01 -5.50
CA GLU A 40 8.20 1.85 -4.30
C GLU A 40 6.98 1.58 -3.41
N LYS A 41 7.22 0.88 -2.30
CA LYS A 41 6.16 0.45 -1.40
C LYS A 41 5.54 1.68 -0.76
N LEU A 42 4.33 2.02 -1.18
CA LEU A 42 3.57 3.13 -0.62
C LEU A 42 3.54 3.06 0.91
N GLY A 43 3.76 4.20 1.56
CA GLY A 43 3.54 4.34 2.99
C GLY A 43 2.06 4.14 3.35
N ALA A 44 1.77 3.97 4.64
CA ALA A 44 0.39 3.72 5.10
C ALA A 44 -0.57 4.87 4.73
N THR A 45 -0.09 6.10 4.71
CA THR A 45 -0.88 7.28 4.35
C THR A 45 -1.20 7.30 2.86
N GLU A 46 -0.22 7.04 2.02
CA GLU A 46 -0.33 6.99 0.55
C GLU A 46 -1.21 5.82 0.12
N GLN A 47 -1.05 4.66 0.76
CA GLN A 47 -1.91 3.50 0.53
C GLN A 47 -3.37 3.84 0.84
N LYS A 48 -3.63 4.51 1.97
CA LYS A 48 -4.99 4.95 2.32
C LYS A 48 -5.52 6.01 1.36
N GLY A 49 -4.66 6.90 0.88
CA GLY A 49 -4.98 7.87 -0.16
C GLY A 49 -5.38 7.21 -1.48
N LYS A 50 -4.65 6.17 -1.90
CA LYS A 50 -4.99 5.35 -3.07
C LYS A 50 -6.36 4.69 -2.93
N GLU A 51 -6.62 4.05 -1.78
CA GLU A 51 -7.92 3.44 -1.51
C GLU A 51 -9.07 4.45 -1.63
N LEU A 52 -8.91 5.65 -1.05
CA LEU A 52 -9.91 6.72 -1.11
C LEU A 52 -10.11 7.23 -2.54
N ALA A 53 -9.04 7.40 -3.30
CA ALA A 53 -9.09 7.86 -4.68
C ALA A 53 -9.82 6.85 -5.59
N PHE A 54 -9.64 5.54 -5.36
CA PHE A 54 -10.28 4.48 -6.15
C PHE A 54 -11.68 4.10 -5.66
N ASN A 55 -12.04 4.48 -4.45
CA ASN A 55 -13.34 4.14 -3.87
C ASN A 55 -14.47 4.88 -4.57
N ARG A 56 -15.38 4.13 -5.21
CA ARG A 56 -16.53 4.67 -5.95
C ARG A 56 -17.52 5.47 -5.09
N LYS A 57 -17.51 5.25 -3.78
CA LYS A 57 -18.37 5.98 -2.81
C LYS A 57 -17.66 7.19 -2.18
N LYS A 58 -16.41 7.45 -2.54
CA LYS A 58 -15.57 8.53 -2.01
C LYS A 58 -15.00 9.38 -3.15
N GLY A 59 -13.70 9.30 -3.41
CA GLY A 59 -13.04 10.09 -4.44
C GLY A 59 -13.49 9.74 -5.85
N ASN A 60 -13.61 8.43 -6.15
CA ASN A 60 -13.98 7.91 -7.47
C ASN A 60 -13.19 8.54 -8.63
N CYS A 61 -11.92 8.82 -8.40
CA CYS A 61 -11.09 9.58 -9.34
C CYS A 61 -10.90 8.85 -10.69
N LEU A 62 -10.93 7.50 -10.65
CA LEU A 62 -10.86 6.68 -11.85
C LEU A 62 -12.05 6.88 -12.81
N ALA A 63 -13.19 7.36 -12.33
CA ALA A 63 -14.33 7.62 -13.21
C ALA A 63 -14.01 8.66 -14.31
N CYS A 64 -13.03 9.54 -14.04
CA CYS A 64 -12.67 10.63 -14.93
C CYS A 64 -11.20 10.63 -15.35
N HIS A 65 -10.31 10.10 -14.53
CA HIS A 65 -8.86 10.21 -14.71
C HIS A 65 -8.18 8.87 -14.94
N VAL A 66 -7.17 8.88 -15.82
CA VAL A 66 -6.19 7.78 -15.89
C VAL A 66 -5.25 7.90 -14.69
N ILE A 67 -5.19 6.85 -13.86
CA ILE A 67 -4.31 6.76 -12.69
C ILE A 67 -3.52 5.45 -12.78
N PRO A 68 -2.20 5.44 -12.55
CA PRO A 68 -1.41 4.22 -12.55
C PRO A 68 -1.97 3.14 -11.61
N GLY A 69 -2.07 1.91 -12.11
CA GLY A 69 -2.62 0.78 -11.36
C GLY A 69 -4.14 0.81 -11.17
N GLY A 70 -4.85 1.64 -11.91
CA GLY A 70 -6.31 1.64 -11.96
C GLY A 70 -6.85 0.93 -13.21
N ASP A 71 -7.97 0.21 -13.05
CA ASP A 71 -8.63 -0.51 -14.11
C ASP A 71 -9.78 0.32 -14.72
N LEU A 72 -9.92 0.24 -16.05
CA LEU A 72 -11.01 0.90 -16.80
C LEU A 72 -11.18 2.39 -16.45
N PRO A 73 -10.13 3.21 -16.57
CA PRO A 73 -10.20 4.62 -16.24
C PRO A 73 -11.07 5.40 -17.25
N GLY A 74 -11.73 6.45 -16.76
CA GLY A 74 -12.37 7.44 -17.60
C GLY A 74 -11.37 8.36 -18.29
N ASN A 75 -11.87 9.17 -19.21
CA ASN A 75 -11.08 10.12 -20.01
C ASN A 75 -11.62 11.56 -19.96
N LEU A 76 -12.54 11.83 -19.05
CA LEU A 76 -13.13 13.17 -18.91
C LEU A 76 -12.13 14.18 -18.31
N GLY A 77 -11.26 13.71 -17.43
CA GLY A 77 -10.20 14.49 -16.82
C GLY A 77 -8.81 14.15 -17.39
N PRO A 78 -7.80 15.00 -17.18
CA PRO A 78 -6.44 14.72 -17.62
C PRO A 78 -5.84 13.52 -16.89
N SER A 79 -4.89 12.83 -17.53
CA SER A 79 -4.12 11.78 -16.87
C SER A 79 -3.40 12.32 -15.63
N LEU A 80 -3.41 11.52 -14.55
CA LEU A 80 -2.69 11.82 -13.32
C LEU A 80 -1.29 11.21 -13.27
N VAL A 81 -0.82 10.56 -14.34
CA VAL A 81 0.59 10.17 -14.48
C VAL A 81 1.44 11.45 -14.42
N GLY A 82 2.46 11.45 -13.55
CA GLY A 82 3.35 12.60 -13.36
C GLY A 82 2.65 13.86 -12.80
N VAL A 83 1.50 13.71 -12.12
CA VAL A 83 0.78 14.86 -11.57
C VAL A 83 1.56 15.57 -10.47
N ALA A 84 2.36 14.83 -9.70
CA ALA A 84 3.24 15.38 -8.67
C ALA A 84 4.20 16.42 -9.26
N ASP A 85 4.83 16.09 -10.40
CA ASP A 85 5.83 16.92 -11.07
C ASP A 85 5.20 18.14 -11.74
N ARG A 86 3.98 17.97 -12.29
CA ARG A 86 3.29 19.07 -13.00
C ARG A 86 2.68 20.12 -12.08
N LEU A 87 2.13 19.72 -10.95
CA LEU A 87 1.30 20.61 -10.14
C LEU A 87 1.86 20.88 -8.74
N GLY A 88 2.52 19.90 -8.14
CA GLY A 88 2.95 19.98 -6.74
C GLY A 88 1.80 19.88 -5.73
N LYS A 89 2.16 19.63 -4.48
CA LYS A 89 1.26 19.27 -3.38
C LYS A 89 0.14 20.29 -3.14
N GLU A 90 0.50 21.54 -3.04
CA GLU A 90 -0.45 22.60 -2.68
C GLU A 90 -1.51 22.81 -3.77
N ARG A 91 -1.09 22.80 -5.03
CA ARG A 91 -2.00 22.95 -6.17
C ARG A 91 -2.94 21.77 -6.29
N ILE A 92 -2.46 20.54 -6.10
CA ILE A 92 -3.28 19.33 -6.11
C ILE A 92 -4.33 19.41 -5.01
N ARG A 93 -3.94 19.80 -3.79
CA ARG A 93 -4.87 19.96 -2.68
C ARG A 93 -6.01 20.95 -2.97
N LYS A 94 -5.65 22.13 -3.47
CA LYS A 94 -6.64 23.16 -3.85
C LYS A 94 -7.56 22.68 -4.97
N GLN A 95 -6.99 21.96 -5.95
CA GLN A 95 -7.76 21.41 -7.08
C GLN A 95 -8.80 20.37 -6.61
N ILE A 96 -8.47 19.53 -5.65
CA ILE A 96 -9.41 18.55 -5.08
C ILE A 96 -10.43 19.26 -4.18
N TRP A 97 -10.02 20.27 -3.43
CA TRP A 97 -10.89 21.00 -2.54
C TRP A 97 -12.01 21.73 -3.29
N ASP A 98 -11.63 22.57 -4.25
CA ASP A 98 -12.56 23.38 -5.06
C ASP A 98 -11.94 23.67 -6.43
N PRO A 99 -12.17 22.81 -7.42
CA PRO A 99 -11.62 22.98 -8.77
C PRO A 99 -12.21 24.20 -9.50
N GLU A 100 -13.35 24.71 -9.07
CA GLU A 100 -13.97 25.91 -9.65
C GLU A 100 -13.12 27.18 -9.48
N GLN A 101 -12.19 27.18 -8.51
CA GLN A 101 -11.20 28.25 -8.38
C GLN A 101 -10.33 28.41 -9.61
N PHE A 102 -10.15 27.35 -10.39
CA PHE A 102 -9.25 27.32 -11.54
C PHE A 102 -9.99 27.17 -12.86
N ASN A 103 -11.14 26.55 -12.84
CA ASN A 103 -12.00 26.43 -14.03
C ASN A 103 -13.49 26.44 -13.59
N LYS A 104 -14.18 27.51 -13.92
CA LYS A 104 -15.58 27.72 -13.53
C LYS A 104 -16.57 26.75 -14.17
N VAL A 105 -16.18 26.11 -15.28
CA VAL A 105 -17.00 25.15 -16.01
C VAL A 105 -16.48 23.72 -15.90
N THR A 106 -15.74 23.43 -14.83
CA THR A 106 -15.20 22.09 -14.59
C THR A 106 -16.28 21.07 -14.30
N SER A 107 -16.09 19.85 -14.80
CA SER A 107 -16.91 18.68 -14.42
C SER A 107 -16.38 17.97 -13.16
N MET A 108 -15.20 18.34 -12.67
CA MET A 108 -14.63 17.79 -11.44
C MET A 108 -15.40 18.30 -10.24
N PRO A 109 -15.92 17.40 -9.36
CA PRO A 109 -16.65 17.84 -8.17
C PRO A 109 -15.75 18.59 -7.17
N PRO A 110 -16.26 19.61 -6.48
CA PRO A 110 -15.56 20.30 -5.41
C PRO A 110 -15.62 19.48 -4.11
N PHE A 111 -14.77 18.47 -4.01
CA PHE A 111 -14.82 17.44 -2.97
C PHE A 111 -14.75 17.98 -1.54
N GLY A 112 -13.93 18.99 -1.30
CA GLY A 112 -13.81 19.62 0.02
C GLY A 112 -14.95 20.59 0.29
N LYS A 113 -15.20 21.52 -0.63
CA LYS A 113 -16.22 22.58 -0.51
C LYS A 113 -17.62 21.99 -0.28
N HIS A 114 -17.95 20.89 -0.96
CA HIS A 114 -19.23 20.20 -0.81
C HIS A 114 -19.19 19.07 0.24
N ARG A 115 -18.11 18.92 1.00
CA ARG A 115 -17.95 17.93 2.07
C ARG A 115 -18.12 16.48 1.60
N ILE A 116 -17.82 16.19 0.33
CA ILE A 116 -17.81 14.83 -0.21
C ILE A 116 -16.66 14.03 0.43
N LEU A 117 -15.53 14.71 0.66
CA LEU A 117 -14.37 14.22 1.38
C LEU A 117 -14.06 15.15 2.54
N THR A 118 -13.60 14.59 3.65
CA THR A 118 -13.04 15.36 4.76
C THR A 118 -11.66 15.90 4.39
N GLU A 119 -11.20 16.93 5.11
CA GLU A 119 -9.84 17.46 4.90
C GLU A 119 -8.76 16.38 5.03
N GLY A 120 -8.86 15.54 6.08
CA GLY A 120 -7.91 14.45 6.29
C GLY A 120 -7.98 13.36 5.22
N GLU A 121 -9.13 13.13 4.57
CA GLU A 121 -9.22 12.24 3.41
C GLU A 121 -8.56 12.87 2.19
N ILE A 122 -8.76 14.16 1.97
CA ILE A 122 -8.10 14.93 0.90
C ILE A 122 -6.59 14.90 1.09
N ASP A 123 -6.10 15.14 2.31
CA ASP A 123 -4.66 15.14 2.59
C ASP A 123 -4.01 13.79 2.30
N LYS A 124 -4.70 12.67 2.59
CA LYS A 124 -4.24 11.32 2.24
C LYS A 124 -4.22 11.10 0.72
N ILE A 125 -5.27 11.52 0.02
CA ILE A 125 -5.32 11.46 -1.45
C ILE A 125 -4.17 12.28 -2.05
N VAL A 126 -3.92 13.48 -1.53
CA VAL A 126 -2.81 14.33 -1.97
C VAL A 126 -1.47 13.63 -1.74
N ALA A 127 -1.27 12.99 -0.57
CA ALA A 127 -0.06 12.22 -0.31
C ALA A 127 0.13 11.11 -1.37
N TYR A 128 -0.91 10.37 -1.71
CA TYR A 128 -0.86 9.40 -2.80
C TYR A 128 -0.55 10.05 -4.16
N MET A 129 -1.21 11.16 -4.50
CA MET A 129 -0.94 11.86 -5.78
C MET A 129 0.52 12.32 -5.89
N MET A 130 1.17 12.62 -4.76
CA MET A 130 2.58 13.00 -4.72
C MET A 130 3.53 11.83 -4.98
N THR A 131 3.06 10.60 -5.03
CA THR A 131 3.86 9.44 -5.48
C THR A 131 3.76 9.19 -6.99
N LEU A 132 2.90 9.92 -7.69
CA LEU A 132 2.67 9.75 -9.13
C LEU A 132 3.62 10.64 -9.94
N HIS A 133 4.86 10.20 -10.04
CA HIS A 133 5.91 10.78 -10.88
C HIS A 133 5.92 10.19 -12.30
N TYR A 134 6.70 10.78 -13.22
CA TYR A 134 6.96 10.22 -14.55
C TYR A 134 7.92 9.05 -14.48
#